data_01f175adeac7762215d72256293e8a17
#
_entry.id   01f175adeac7762215d72256293e8a17
#
_cell.length_a   1.000
_cell.length_b   1.000
_cell.length_c   1.000
_cell.angle_alpha   90.00
_cell.angle_beta   90.00
_cell.angle_gamma   90.00
#
_symmetry.space_group_name_H-M   'P 1'
#
loop_
_entity.id
_entity.type
_entity.pdbx_description
1 polymer ?
#
loop_
_entity_poly.entity_id
_entity_poly.type
_entity_poly.pdbx_seq_one_letter_code
_entity_poly.pdbx_strand_id
1 'polypeptide(L)'
;MTVVMMEDEEDQMSIMHATLGQGLQTSTYPGEVIFSIAIAILGLILFALLIGNMQTYLQSVAIRLEEMRVKKRDAEQWMHHRLLPPDLRERVRRYEQYKWVETRGVDEENLVQSLPTDLRRDIKRHLCLGLVRRVPLFANMDERLLDAICERLKPSLYTENSYILREGDPVDEIVFILHGQLESVTTDGGRSGFFNRGMLKEGDFCGEELLTWALDPKSSANFPTSTRTVRALTEVEAFALVAEELKFVAGQFRRLHSKQVQHTFRFYSQQWRTWAACFVQAAWRRYSKRKAAELRRKVEEGRLRDHLVSGHTSFGATIYASRFAANALRGVHRMRNRSVMEMVKLQKPPEPDFTAEDAD
;
A
#
# COMPACT_ATOMS: atom_id res chain seq x y z
N MET A 1 11.22 57.20 -10.52
CA MET A 1 10.35 56.09 -10.77
C MET A 1 9.07 56.12 -9.90
N THR A 2 9.06 56.80 -8.79
CA THR A 2 7.92 56.93 -7.88
C THR A 2 6.90 58.03 -8.27
N VAL A 3 7.30 59.02 -9.04
CA VAL A 3 6.42 60.16 -9.46
C VAL A 3 5.50 59.78 -10.62
N VAL A 4 5.96 58.93 -11.53
CA VAL A 4 5.15 58.42 -12.67
C VAL A 4 4.06 57.48 -12.25
N MET A 5 4.23 56.69 -11.13
CA MET A 5 3.20 55.83 -10.61
C MET A 5 2.08 56.57 -9.87
N MET A 6 2.34 57.73 -9.34
CA MET A 6 1.33 58.58 -8.64
C MET A 6 0.42 59.32 -9.62
N GLU A 7 0.90 59.69 -10.79
CA GLU A 7 0.07 60.31 -11.86
C GLU A 7 -0.90 59.28 -12.46
N ASP A 8 -0.48 58.02 -12.65
CA ASP A 8 -1.35 56.95 -13.16
C ASP A 8 -2.47 56.54 -12.16
N GLU A 9 -2.23 56.61 -10.83
CA GLU A 9 -3.27 56.33 -9.82
C GLU A 9 -4.29 57.49 -9.71
N GLU A 10 -3.86 58.75 -9.81
CA GLU A 10 -4.79 59.90 -9.83
C GLU A 10 -5.63 59.91 -11.09
N ASP A 11 -5.08 59.58 -12.24
CA ASP A 11 -5.85 59.45 -13.48
C ASP A 11 -6.83 58.27 -13.49
N GLN A 12 -6.46 57.11 -12.91
CA GLN A 12 -7.37 55.98 -12.74
C GLN A 12 -8.49 56.30 -11.75
N MET A 13 -8.21 57.01 -10.65
CA MET A 13 -9.20 57.43 -9.68
C MET A 13 -10.13 58.49 -10.26
N SER A 14 -9.62 59.41 -11.09
CA SER A 14 -10.44 60.42 -11.81
C SER A 14 -11.36 59.76 -12.84
N ILE A 15 -10.91 58.77 -13.58
CA ILE A 15 -11.70 57.99 -14.54
C ILE A 15 -12.78 57.17 -13.79
N MET A 16 -12.46 56.58 -12.66
CA MET A 16 -13.42 55.83 -11.83
C MET A 16 -14.48 56.74 -11.20
N HIS A 17 -14.12 57.93 -10.79
CA HIS A 17 -15.09 58.96 -10.35
C HIS A 17 -16.00 59.46 -11.48
N ALA A 18 -15.47 59.62 -12.68
CA ALA A 18 -16.27 60.01 -13.85
C ALA A 18 -17.24 58.89 -14.27
N THR A 19 -16.84 57.63 -14.20
CA THR A 19 -17.72 56.50 -14.53
C THR A 19 -18.83 56.23 -13.52
N LEU A 20 -18.65 56.65 -12.24
CA LEU A 20 -19.67 56.57 -11.21
C LEU A 20 -20.60 57.81 -11.20
N GLY A 21 -20.38 58.79 -12.06
CA GLY A 21 -21.20 60.00 -12.18
C GLY A 21 -20.95 61.05 -11.08
N GLN A 22 -19.99 60.81 -10.19
CA GLN A 22 -19.72 61.73 -9.05
C GLN A 22 -18.89 62.97 -9.45
N GLY A 23 -18.21 62.95 -10.59
CA GLY A 23 -17.42 64.09 -11.09
C GLY A 23 -18.08 64.92 -12.20
N LEU A 24 -19.29 64.56 -12.62
CA LEU A 24 -19.99 65.27 -13.69
C LEU A 24 -20.65 66.55 -13.12
N GLN A 25 -20.08 67.72 -13.50
CA GLN A 25 -20.73 69.00 -13.28
C GLN A 25 -21.82 69.19 -14.30
N THR A 26 -23.04 69.27 -13.83
CA THR A 26 -24.22 69.51 -14.71
C THR A 26 -24.29 70.94 -15.16
N SER A 27 -24.38 71.18 -16.47
CA SER A 27 -24.71 72.47 -17.03
C SER A 27 -26.23 72.69 -17.04
N THR A 28 -26.67 73.89 -17.35
CA THR A 28 -28.11 74.26 -17.46
C THR A 28 -28.75 73.70 -18.74
N TYR A 29 -28.02 73.04 -19.60
CA TYR A 29 -28.53 72.46 -20.83
C TYR A 29 -29.27 71.12 -20.59
N PRO A 30 -30.56 71.00 -20.95
CA PRO A 30 -31.37 69.84 -20.60
C PRO A 30 -30.82 68.52 -21.13
N GLY A 31 -30.12 68.51 -22.28
CA GLY A 31 -29.50 67.28 -22.85
C GLY A 31 -28.37 66.73 -22.03
N GLU A 32 -27.53 67.58 -21.43
CA GLU A 32 -26.42 67.14 -20.56
C GLU A 32 -26.93 66.60 -19.22
N VAL A 33 -28.01 67.18 -18.70
CA VAL A 33 -28.63 66.70 -17.45
C VAL A 33 -29.22 65.30 -17.66
N ILE A 34 -29.91 65.05 -18.77
CA ILE A 34 -30.45 63.72 -19.08
C ILE A 34 -29.35 62.70 -19.31
N PHE A 35 -28.25 63.07 -19.98
CA PHE A 35 -27.10 62.22 -20.21
C PHE A 35 -26.37 61.84 -18.91
N SER A 36 -26.14 62.79 -18.02
CA SER A 36 -25.52 62.55 -16.71
C SER A 36 -26.38 61.65 -15.82
N ILE A 37 -27.70 61.82 -15.80
CA ILE A 37 -28.63 60.97 -15.09
C ILE A 37 -28.60 59.54 -15.69
N ALA A 38 -28.55 59.39 -17.01
CA ALA A 38 -28.51 58.10 -17.67
C ALA A 38 -27.21 57.33 -17.33
N ILE A 39 -26.07 58.03 -17.32
CA ILE A 39 -24.76 57.43 -16.89
C ILE A 39 -24.79 57.02 -15.44
N ALA A 40 -25.30 57.87 -14.55
CA ALA A 40 -25.40 57.59 -13.12
C ALA A 40 -26.26 56.33 -12.86
N ILE A 41 -27.42 56.21 -13.53
CA ILE A 41 -28.31 55.06 -13.45
C ILE A 41 -27.60 53.82 -14.00
N LEU A 42 -26.94 53.89 -15.18
CA LEU A 42 -26.21 52.81 -15.77
C LEU A 42 -25.07 52.33 -14.82
N GLY A 43 -24.30 53.28 -14.25
CA GLY A 43 -23.26 52.95 -13.30
C GLY A 43 -23.81 52.26 -12.04
N LEU A 44 -24.93 52.70 -11.51
CA LEU A 44 -25.60 52.05 -10.39
C LEU A 44 -26.07 50.65 -10.71
N ILE A 45 -26.64 50.42 -11.92
CA ILE A 45 -27.04 49.08 -12.38
C ILE A 45 -25.84 48.16 -12.49
N LEU A 46 -24.75 48.61 -13.14
CA LEU A 46 -23.53 47.83 -13.28
C LEU A 46 -22.91 47.46 -11.94
N PHE A 47 -22.89 48.41 -11.01
CA PHE A 47 -22.40 48.20 -9.65
C PHE A 47 -23.26 47.18 -8.88
N ALA A 48 -24.58 47.28 -8.98
CA ALA A 48 -25.51 46.33 -8.38
C ALA A 48 -25.34 44.90 -8.95
N LEU A 49 -25.15 44.79 -10.26
CA LEU A 49 -24.85 43.49 -10.91
C LEU A 49 -23.51 42.91 -10.46
N LEU A 50 -22.48 43.75 -10.34
CA LEU A 50 -21.16 43.32 -9.85
C LEU A 50 -21.26 42.76 -8.41
N ILE A 51 -21.92 43.51 -7.52
CA ILE A 51 -22.14 43.07 -6.14
C ILE A 51 -22.94 41.78 -6.09
N GLY A 52 -24.03 41.68 -6.88
CA GLY A 52 -24.86 40.48 -6.94
C GLY A 52 -24.07 39.24 -7.39
N ASN A 53 -23.28 39.37 -8.44
CA ASN A 53 -22.43 38.26 -8.92
C ASN A 53 -21.34 37.87 -7.90
N MET A 54 -20.70 38.86 -7.27
CA MET A 54 -19.70 38.61 -6.22
C MET A 54 -20.32 37.95 -4.99
N GLN A 55 -21.49 38.37 -4.58
CA GLN A 55 -22.22 37.77 -3.46
C GLN A 55 -22.59 36.31 -3.75
N THR A 56 -23.07 36.00 -4.96
CA THR A 56 -23.40 34.64 -5.39
C THR A 56 -22.15 33.74 -5.37
N TYR A 57 -21.02 34.25 -5.85
CA TYR A 57 -19.74 33.52 -5.80
C TYR A 57 -19.29 33.26 -4.37
N LEU A 58 -19.31 34.27 -3.50
CA LEU A 58 -18.94 34.13 -2.09
C LEU A 58 -19.87 33.16 -1.35
N GLN A 59 -21.17 33.18 -1.64
CA GLN A 59 -22.13 32.24 -1.06
C GLN A 59 -21.82 30.80 -1.50
N SER A 60 -21.48 30.55 -2.75
CA SER A 60 -21.14 29.20 -3.24
C SER A 60 -19.89 28.62 -2.54
N VAL A 61 -18.90 29.45 -2.26
CA VAL A 61 -17.70 29.05 -1.50
C VAL A 61 -18.04 28.85 -0.01
N ALA A 62 -18.88 29.74 0.56
CA ALA A 62 -19.27 29.67 1.97
C ALA A 62 -20.08 28.40 2.29
N ILE A 63 -20.94 27.93 1.39
CA ILE A 63 -21.74 26.71 1.60
C ILE A 63 -20.83 25.49 1.82
N ARG A 64 -19.79 25.29 1.01
CA ARG A 64 -18.86 24.18 1.16
C ARG A 64 -18.07 24.26 2.47
N LEU A 65 -17.64 25.45 2.87
CA LEU A 65 -16.95 25.64 4.14
C LEU A 65 -17.88 25.37 5.34
N GLU A 66 -19.13 25.73 5.22
CA GLU A 66 -20.11 25.47 6.28
C GLU A 66 -20.45 23.99 6.41
N GLU A 67 -20.57 23.25 5.30
CA GLU A 67 -20.70 21.78 5.33
C GLU A 67 -19.53 21.12 6.07
N MET A 68 -18.31 21.57 5.81
CA MET A 68 -17.11 21.11 6.54
C MET A 68 -17.21 21.41 8.02
N ARG A 69 -17.63 22.64 8.38
CA ARG A 69 -17.76 23.05 9.79
C ARG A 69 -18.83 22.26 10.53
N VAL A 70 -19.94 21.96 9.87
CA VAL A 70 -21.02 21.16 10.45
C VAL A 70 -20.54 19.73 10.70
N LYS A 71 -19.96 19.05 9.71
CA LYS A 71 -19.40 17.70 9.88
C LYS A 71 -18.35 17.64 10.99
N LYS A 72 -17.45 18.62 11.04
CA LYS A 72 -16.43 18.71 12.09
C LYS A 72 -17.07 18.90 13.49
N ARG A 73 -18.08 19.73 13.60
CA ARG A 73 -18.82 19.96 14.86
C ARG A 73 -19.52 18.69 15.33
N ASP A 74 -20.18 17.98 14.41
CA ASP A 74 -20.89 16.74 14.72
C ASP A 74 -19.90 15.65 15.19
N ALA A 75 -18.76 15.51 14.53
CA ALA A 75 -17.69 14.61 14.96
C ALA A 75 -17.13 14.98 16.33
N GLU A 76 -16.88 16.27 16.60
CA GLU A 76 -16.44 16.76 17.93
C GLU A 76 -17.47 16.47 19.02
N GLN A 77 -18.75 16.73 18.74
CA GLN A 77 -19.83 16.46 19.68
C GLN A 77 -19.96 14.96 19.99
N TRP A 78 -19.86 14.11 18.97
CA TRP A 78 -19.85 12.66 19.13
C TRP A 78 -18.65 12.19 19.97
N MET A 79 -17.43 12.68 19.68
CA MET A 79 -16.24 12.34 20.45
C MET A 79 -16.33 12.79 21.92
N HIS A 80 -16.95 13.93 22.17
CA HIS A 80 -17.23 14.42 23.52
C HIS A 80 -18.25 13.55 24.25
N HIS A 81 -19.33 13.20 23.58
CA HIS A 81 -20.37 12.34 24.13
C HIS A 81 -19.83 10.95 24.49
N ARG A 82 -18.90 10.40 23.69
CA ARG A 82 -18.27 9.11 23.94
C ARG A 82 -17.07 9.17 24.89
N LEU A 83 -16.71 10.34 25.41
CA LEU A 83 -15.59 10.58 26.32
C LEU A 83 -14.26 10.01 25.79
N LEU A 84 -14.02 10.16 24.49
CA LEU A 84 -12.79 9.66 23.86
C LEU A 84 -11.55 10.35 24.47
N PRO A 85 -10.45 9.60 24.71
CA PRO A 85 -9.19 10.18 25.17
C PRO A 85 -8.61 11.15 24.13
N PRO A 86 -7.80 12.14 24.58
CA PRO A 86 -7.29 13.21 23.71
C PRO A 86 -6.52 12.68 22.50
N ASP A 87 -5.73 11.63 22.65
CA ASP A 87 -4.94 11.02 21.57
C ASP A 87 -5.83 10.45 20.45
N LEU A 88 -6.94 9.79 20.82
CA LEU A 88 -7.88 9.27 19.82
C LEU A 88 -8.64 10.41 19.14
N ARG A 89 -9.00 11.47 19.88
CA ARG A 89 -9.64 12.66 19.28
C ARG A 89 -8.76 13.31 18.24
N GLU A 90 -7.47 13.46 18.54
CA GLU A 90 -6.49 14.02 17.59
C GLU A 90 -6.35 13.17 16.32
N ARG A 91 -6.32 11.86 16.47
CA ARG A 91 -6.26 10.94 15.32
C ARG A 91 -7.51 11.01 14.46
N VAL A 92 -8.69 11.08 15.06
CA VAL A 92 -9.96 11.24 14.32
C VAL A 92 -10.00 12.57 13.57
N ARG A 93 -9.59 13.69 14.22
CA ARG A 93 -9.51 14.99 13.56
C ARG A 93 -8.60 14.99 12.34
N ARG A 94 -7.42 14.35 12.46
CA ARG A 94 -6.46 14.24 11.37
C ARG A 94 -7.03 13.41 10.22
N TYR A 95 -7.70 12.32 10.53
CA TYR A 95 -8.36 11.48 9.53
C TYR A 95 -9.48 12.24 8.79
N GLU A 96 -10.37 12.92 9.52
CA GLU A 96 -11.45 13.70 8.91
C GLU A 96 -10.92 14.85 8.04
N GLN A 97 -9.85 15.50 8.50
CA GLN A 97 -9.20 16.54 7.70
C GLN A 97 -8.58 16.00 6.42
N TYR A 98 -7.88 14.88 6.51
CA TYR A 98 -7.28 14.22 5.34
C TYR A 98 -8.37 13.79 4.35
N LYS A 99 -9.39 13.09 4.84
CA LYS A 99 -10.53 12.67 4.03
C LYS A 99 -11.18 13.84 3.29
N TRP A 100 -11.36 14.97 3.98
CA TRP A 100 -11.95 16.16 3.35
C TRP A 100 -11.07 16.75 2.24
N VAL A 101 -9.75 16.82 2.47
CA VAL A 101 -8.80 17.36 1.48
C VAL A 101 -8.79 16.48 0.23
N GLU A 102 -8.73 15.16 0.41
CA GLU A 102 -8.63 14.19 -0.68
C GLU A 102 -9.92 14.14 -1.50
N THR A 103 -11.05 13.96 -0.85
CA THR A 103 -12.35 13.85 -1.54
C THR A 103 -12.95 15.21 -1.90
N ARG A 104 -12.33 16.32 -1.48
CA ARG A 104 -12.89 17.68 -1.61
C ARG A 104 -14.32 17.80 -1.06
N GLY A 105 -14.64 17.01 -0.06
CA GLY A 105 -15.97 16.93 0.57
C GLY A 105 -17.02 16.15 -0.22
N VAL A 106 -16.63 15.52 -1.31
CA VAL A 106 -17.53 14.64 -2.08
C VAL A 106 -17.57 13.26 -1.44
N ASP A 107 -18.74 12.69 -1.29
CA ASP A 107 -18.91 11.29 -0.92
C ASP A 107 -18.81 10.44 -2.18
N GLU A 108 -17.59 10.01 -2.51
CA GLU A 108 -17.28 9.28 -3.74
C GLU A 108 -18.01 7.94 -3.83
N GLU A 109 -18.18 7.25 -2.69
CA GLU A 109 -18.87 5.96 -2.67
C GLU A 109 -20.34 6.13 -3.05
N ASN A 110 -21.03 7.08 -2.43
CA ASN A 110 -22.42 7.39 -2.75
C ASN A 110 -22.58 7.94 -4.18
N LEU A 111 -21.64 8.78 -4.62
CA LEU A 111 -21.63 9.29 -5.99
C LEU A 111 -21.55 8.15 -7.00
N VAL A 112 -20.57 7.25 -6.85
CA VAL A 112 -20.37 6.12 -7.75
C VAL A 112 -21.56 5.16 -7.71
N GLN A 113 -22.14 4.91 -6.52
CA GLN A 113 -23.32 4.05 -6.37
C GLN A 113 -24.56 4.62 -7.06
N SER A 114 -24.72 5.93 -7.12
CA SER A 114 -25.86 6.60 -7.77
C SER A 114 -25.82 6.54 -9.31
N LEU A 115 -24.67 6.19 -9.90
CA LEU A 115 -24.50 6.13 -11.36
C LEU A 115 -25.11 4.85 -11.97
N PRO A 116 -25.49 4.89 -13.25
CA PRO A 116 -25.87 3.70 -14.01
C PRO A 116 -24.78 2.63 -13.96
N THR A 117 -25.19 1.36 -13.96
CA THR A 117 -24.30 0.21 -13.76
C THR A 117 -23.11 0.18 -14.71
N ASP A 118 -23.33 0.49 -15.99
CA ASP A 118 -22.26 0.48 -17.00
C ASP A 118 -21.22 1.57 -16.72
N LEU A 119 -21.68 2.79 -16.45
CA LEU A 119 -20.78 3.91 -16.15
C LEU A 119 -19.99 3.67 -14.86
N ARG A 120 -20.63 3.13 -13.84
CA ARG A 120 -19.97 2.74 -12.58
C ARG A 120 -18.88 1.71 -12.82
N ARG A 121 -19.14 0.69 -13.65
CA ARG A 121 -18.17 -0.34 -14.00
C ARG A 121 -16.98 0.25 -14.75
N ASP A 122 -17.23 1.10 -15.74
CA ASP A 122 -16.17 1.73 -16.54
C ASP A 122 -15.27 2.63 -15.68
N ILE A 123 -15.85 3.42 -14.77
CA ILE A 123 -15.10 4.26 -13.84
C ILE A 123 -14.23 3.40 -12.93
N LYS A 124 -14.81 2.39 -12.24
CA LYS A 124 -14.06 1.51 -11.35
C LYS A 124 -12.98 0.73 -12.09
N ARG A 125 -13.27 0.25 -13.30
CA ARG A 125 -12.28 -0.39 -14.16
C ARG A 125 -11.12 0.56 -14.47
N HIS A 126 -11.40 1.79 -14.85
CA HIS A 126 -10.37 2.79 -15.16
C HIS A 126 -9.46 3.06 -13.96
N LEU A 127 -10.02 3.22 -12.77
CA LEU A 127 -9.28 3.52 -11.54
C LEU A 127 -8.46 2.33 -11.03
N CYS A 128 -9.02 1.11 -11.08
CA CYS A 128 -8.50 -0.02 -10.33
C CYS A 128 -7.73 -1.05 -11.19
N LEU A 129 -8.00 -1.15 -12.50
CA LEU A 129 -7.46 -2.22 -13.34
C LEU A 129 -5.93 -2.26 -13.36
N GLY A 130 -5.28 -1.10 -13.40
CA GLY A 130 -3.82 -0.98 -13.39
C GLY A 130 -3.18 -1.52 -12.10
N LEU A 131 -3.85 -1.33 -10.96
CA LEU A 131 -3.42 -1.83 -9.66
C LEU A 131 -3.64 -3.34 -9.53
N VAL A 132 -4.83 -3.80 -9.89
CA VAL A 132 -5.21 -5.21 -9.80
C VAL A 132 -4.29 -6.10 -10.64
N ARG A 133 -3.94 -5.67 -11.85
CA ARG A 133 -3.03 -6.43 -12.73
C ARG A 133 -1.59 -6.55 -12.23
N ARG A 134 -1.17 -5.74 -11.27
CA ARG A 134 0.17 -5.87 -10.65
C ARG A 134 0.29 -7.10 -9.74
N VAL A 135 -0.82 -7.61 -9.23
CA VAL A 135 -0.82 -8.86 -8.47
C VAL A 135 -0.68 -10.03 -9.43
N PRO A 136 0.36 -10.89 -9.31
CA PRO A 136 0.61 -11.99 -10.24
C PRO A 136 -0.56 -12.97 -10.38
N LEU A 137 -1.37 -13.14 -9.33
CA LEU A 137 -2.60 -13.94 -9.39
C LEU A 137 -3.60 -13.36 -10.40
N PHE A 138 -3.79 -12.06 -10.37
CA PHE A 138 -4.81 -11.39 -11.18
C PHE A 138 -4.32 -11.04 -12.59
N ALA A 139 -2.99 -10.97 -12.80
CA ALA A 139 -2.39 -10.58 -14.07
C ALA A 139 -2.84 -11.45 -15.27
N ASN A 140 -3.13 -12.72 -15.01
CA ASN A 140 -3.53 -13.71 -16.02
C ASN A 140 -5.03 -14.07 -15.94
N MET A 141 -5.82 -13.32 -15.19
CA MET A 141 -7.25 -13.53 -15.13
C MET A 141 -7.97 -13.01 -16.38
N ASP A 142 -9.10 -13.64 -16.69
CA ASP A 142 -10.01 -13.19 -17.74
C ASP A 142 -10.56 -11.78 -17.40
N GLU A 143 -10.81 -10.97 -18.45
CA GLU A 143 -11.28 -9.59 -18.27
C GLU A 143 -12.56 -9.49 -17.44
N ARG A 144 -13.48 -10.45 -17.60
CA ARG A 144 -14.72 -10.51 -16.82
C ARG A 144 -14.48 -10.65 -15.32
N LEU A 145 -13.47 -11.45 -14.93
CA LEU A 145 -13.10 -11.61 -13.53
C LEU A 145 -12.39 -10.37 -12.99
N LEU A 146 -11.56 -9.74 -13.81
CA LEU A 146 -10.90 -8.47 -13.45
C LEU A 146 -11.94 -7.36 -13.23
N ASP A 147 -12.96 -7.28 -14.09
CA ASP A 147 -14.06 -6.33 -13.92
C ASP A 147 -14.85 -6.62 -12.62
N ALA A 148 -15.11 -7.89 -12.32
CA ALA A 148 -15.77 -8.29 -11.07
C ALA A 148 -14.96 -7.93 -9.83
N ILE A 149 -13.63 -7.99 -9.89
CA ILE A 149 -12.75 -7.53 -8.81
C ILE A 149 -12.83 -6.00 -8.69
N CYS A 150 -12.67 -5.27 -9.81
CA CYS A 150 -12.69 -3.81 -9.81
C CYS A 150 -14.03 -3.26 -9.28
N GLU A 151 -15.14 -3.92 -9.57
CA GLU A 151 -16.46 -3.51 -9.06
C GLU A 151 -16.59 -3.63 -7.54
N ARG A 152 -15.88 -4.58 -6.92
CA ARG A 152 -15.93 -4.87 -5.47
C ARG A 152 -14.92 -4.08 -4.65
N LEU A 153 -13.95 -3.46 -5.30
CA LEU A 153 -12.98 -2.62 -4.62
C LEU A 153 -13.63 -1.38 -4.00
N LYS A 154 -13.22 -1.08 -2.77
CA LYS A 154 -13.68 0.08 -2.01
C LYS A 154 -12.51 1.03 -1.76
N PRO A 155 -12.69 2.36 -1.92
CA PRO A 155 -11.65 3.32 -1.57
C PRO A 155 -11.42 3.31 -0.05
N SER A 156 -10.16 3.35 0.35
CA SER A 156 -9.74 3.38 1.75
C SER A 156 -8.62 4.38 1.94
N LEU A 157 -8.71 5.18 3.00
CA LEU A 157 -7.73 6.22 3.33
C LEU A 157 -7.08 5.89 4.68
N TYR A 158 -5.75 6.04 4.75
CA TYR A 158 -5.00 5.84 5.98
C TYR A 158 -4.13 7.06 6.27
N THR A 159 -4.19 7.54 7.50
CA THR A 159 -3.36 8.66 7.94
C THR A 159 -1.97 8.19 8.35
N GLU A 160 -1.02 9.11 8.31
CA GLU A 160 0.34 8.88 8.80
C GLU A 160 0.33 8.20 10.19
N ASN A 161 1.23 7.25 10.41
CA ASN A 161 1.37 6.44 11.63
C ASN A 161 0.18 5.52 11.96
N SER A 162 -0.82 5.36 11.08
CA SER A 162 -1.87 4.36 11.25
C SER A 162 -1.36 2.95 10.90
N TYR A 163 -1.86 1.95 11.63
CA TYR A 163 -1.60 0.54 11.34
C TYR A 163 -2.69 0.03 10.42
N ILE A 164 -2.29 -0.59 9.31
CA ILE A 164 -3.19 -1.27 8.37
C ILE A 164 -3.34 -2.73 8.80
N LEU A 165 -2.21 -3.39 9.02
CA LEU A 165 -2.14 -4.77 9.51
C LEU A 165 -1.18 -4.86 10.68
N ARG A 166 -1.44 -5.74 11.63
CA ARG A 166 -0.50 -6.08 12.71
C ARG A 166 -0.17 -7.56 12.65
N GLU A 167 1.08 -7.90 12.89
CA GLU A 167 1.55 -9.27 12.95
C GLU A 167 0.75 -10.06 13.99
N GLY A 168 0.13 -11.17 13.56
CA GLY A 168 -0.72 -12.01 14.41
C GLY A 168 -2.21 -11.68 14.38
N ASP A 169 -2.62 -10.50 13.91
CA ASP A 169 -4.04 -10.15 13.78
C ASP A 169 -4.65 -10.85 12.55
N PRO A 170 -5.96 -11.17 12.57
CA PRO A 170 -6.65 -11.71 11.42
C PRO A 170 -6.66 -10.68 10.28
N VAL A 171 -6.45 -11.16 9.06
CA VAL A 171 -6.49 -10.35 7.84
C VAL A 171 -7.86 -10.55 7.20
N ASP A 172 -8.63 -9.49 7.06
CA ASP A 172 -9.99 -9.47 6.51
C ASP A 172 -10.09 -8.78 5.15
N GLU A 173 -9.03 -8.07 4.73
CA GLU A 173 -8.99 -7.38 3.43
C GLU A 173 -7.59 -7.38 2.80
N ILE A 174 -7.55 -7.31 1.47
CA ILE A 174 -6.34 -6.99 0.71
C ILE A 174 -6.37 -5.51 0.35
N VAL A 175 -5.28 -4.81 0.63
CA VAL A 175 -5.15 -3.38 0.38
C VAL A 175 -4.15 -3.12 -0.74
N PHE A 176 -4.58 -2.43 -1.79
CA PHE A 176 -3.78 -2.02 -2.95
C PHE A 176 -3.44 -0.54 -2.82
N ILE A 177 -2.16 -0.20 -2.82
CA ILE A 177 -1.68 1.16 -2.59
C ILE A 177 -1.79 1.95 -3.90
N LEU A 178 -2.56 3.03 -3.89
CA LEU A 178 -2.67 3.99 -4.99
C LEU A 178 -1.61 5.09 -4.84
N HIS A 179 -1.60 5.75 -3.68
CA HIS A 179 -0.62 6.78 -3.32
C HIS A 179 -0.12 6.59 -1.90
N GLY A 180 1.11 7.05 -1.65
CA GLY A 180 1.73 7.01 -0.32
C GLY A 180 2.76 5.90 -0.13
N GLN A 181 3.27 5.79 1.10
CA GLN A 181 4.32 4.84 1.48
C GLN A 181 3.98 4.15 2.79
N LEU A 182 4.21 2.84 2.84
CA LEU A 182 4.00 2.01 4.01
C LEU A 182 5.31 1.34 4.42
N GLU A 183 5.47 1.16 5.71
CA GLU A 183 6.52 0.34 6.30
C GLU A 183 5.97 -1.03 6.63
N SER A 184 6.64 -2.07 6.16
CA SER A 184 6.33 -3.46 6.47
C SER A 184 7.42 -4.05 7.35
N VAL A 185 7.07 -4.51 8.54
CA VAL A 185 8.00 -5.08 9.53
C VAL A 185 7.54 -6.48 9.89
N THR A 186 8.48 -7.44 9.87
CA THR A 186 8.24 -8.82 10.29
C THR A 186 9.20 -9.18 11.40
N THR A 187 8.67 -9.70 12.51
CA THR A 187 9.47 -10.13 13.69
C THR A 187 9.44 -11.63 13.91
N ASP A 188 8.69 -12.40 13.10
CA ASP A 188 8.49 -13.85 13.25
C ASP A 188 8.07 -14.24 14.69
N GLY A 189 7.04 -13.56 15.20
CA GLY A 189 6.51 -13.76 16.55
C GLY A 189 7.45 -13.27 17.66
N GLY A 190 8.31 -12.28 17.37
CA GLY A 190 9.23 -11.68 18.35
C GLY A 190 10.48 -12.53 18.59
N ARG A 191 10.83 -13.45 17.70
CA ARG A 191 12.09 -14.22 17.79
C ARG A 191 13.30 -13.28 17.78
N SER A 192 14.13 -13.38 18.79
CA SER A 192 15.35 -12.59 18.90
C SER A 192 16.27 -12.83 17.69
N GLY A 193 16.66 -11.74 17.01
CA GLY A 193 17.56 -11.76 15.86
C GLY A 193 16.89 -11.92 14.50
N PHE A 194 15.56 -12.04 14.42
CA PHE A 194 14.83 -11.96 13.17
C PHE A 194 14.08 -10.63 13.08
N PHE A 195 14.53 -9.78 12.20
CA PHE A 195 13.89 -8.50 11.90
C PHE A 195 14.05 -8.21 10.41
N ASN A 196 12.95 -8.14 9.71
CA ASN A 196 12.94 -7.75 8.30
C ASN A 196 12.06 -6.51 8.14
N ARG A 197 12.65 -5.47 7.56
CA ARG A 197 11.98 -4.21 7.27
C ARG A 197 11.96 -3.99 5.78
N GLY A 198 10.78 -3.75 5.23
CA GLY A 198 10.55 -3.43 3.83
C GLY A 198 9.70 -2.18 3.69
N MET A 199 9.77 -1.56 2.53
CA MET A 199 8.91 -0.43 2.15
C MET A 199 7.95 -0.88 1.06
N LEU A 200 6.67 -0.57 1.23
CA LEU A 200 5.65 -0.71 0.21
C LEU A 200 5.35 0.65 -0.39
N LYS A 201 5.22 0.71 -1.70
CA LYS A 201 5.05 1.93 -2.50
C LYS A 201 3.80 1.83 -3.37
N GLU A 202 3.56 2.85 -4.14
CA GLU A 202 2.49 2.89 -5.15
C GLU A 202 2.50 1.65 -6.05
N GLY A 203 1.35 1.00 -6.12
CA GLY A 203 1.13 -0.22 -6.87
C GLY A 203 1.57 -1.51 -6.19
N ASP A 204 2.11 -1.45 -4.98
CA ASP A 204 2.28 -2.61 -4.12
C ASP A 204 0.96 -2.93 -3.41
N PHE A 205 0.88 -4.08 -2.77
CA PHE A 205 -0.29 -4.51 -2.00
C PHE A 205 0.13 -5.20 -0.71
N CYS A 206 -0.77 -5.29 0.25
CA CYS A 206 -0.61 -6.05 1.49
C CYS A 206 -1.87 -6.87 1.78
N GLY A 207 -1.74 -7.88 2.67
CA GLY A 207 -2.79 -8.86 2.92
C GLY A 207 -2.70 -10.10 2.01
N GLU A 208 -1.50 -10.41 1.50
CA GLU A 208 -1.26 -11.56 0.63
C GLU A 208 -1.64 -12.92 1.23
N GLU A 209 -1.75 -13.01 2.55
CA GLU A 209 -2.19 -14.20 3.24
C GLU A 209 -3.61 -14.62 2.83
N LEU A 210 -4.47 -13.65 2.52
CA LEU A 210 -5.81 -13.91 2.01
C LEU A 210 -5.84 -14.59 0.65
N LEU A 211 -4.81 -14.41 -0.18
CA LEU A 211 -4.75 -15.09 -1.49
C LEU A 211 -4.71 -16.61 -1.33
N THR A 212 -3.93 -17.10 -0.36
CA THR A 212 -3.84 -18.54 -0.08
C THR A 212 -5.11 -19.07 0.56
N TRP A 213 -5.72 -18.29 1.46
CA TRP A 213 -6.98 -18.65 2.10
C TRP A 213 -8.14 -18.69 1.10
N ALA A 214 -8.25 -17.74 0.22
CA ALA A 214 -9.31 -17.69 -0.78
C ALA A 214 -9.18 -18.79 -1.86
N LEU A 215 -7.95 -19.23 -2.17
CA LEU A 215 -7.71 -20.31 -3.13
C LEU A 215 -7.92 -21.71 -2.56
N ASP A 216 -7.92 -21.86 -1.23
CA ASP A 216 -8.18 -23.15 -0.59
C ASP A 216 -9.70 -23.42 -0.46
N PRO A 217 -10.25 -24.43 -1.14
CA PRO A 217 -11.68 -24.76 -1.06
C PRO A 217 -12.13 -25.18 0.33
N LYS A 218 -11.20 -25.73 1.14
CA LYS A 218 -11.45 -26.18 2.51
C LYS A 218 -11.07 -25.14 3.56
N SER A 219 -10.81 -23.89 3.15
CA SER A 219 -10.46 -22.84 4.10
C SER A 219 -11.60 -22.65 5.11
N SER A 220 -11.24 -22.69 6.40
CA SER A 220 -12.17 -22.46 7.49
C SER A 220 -12.79 -21.05 7.45
N ALA A 221 -13.87 -20.85 8.20
CA ALA A 221 -14.46 -19.52 8.39
C ALA A 221 -13.51 -18.52 9.08
N ASN A 222 -12.42 -19.01 9.68
CA ASN A 222 -11.41 -18.14 10.31
C ASN A 222 -10.46 -17.57 9.26
N PHE A 223 -10.28 -16.26 9.33
CA PHE A 223 -9.31 -15.56 8.49
C PHE A 223 -7.86 -15.93 8.82
N PRO A 224 -6.94 -15.87 7.84
CA PRO A 224 -5.53 -16.07 8.10
C PRO A 224 -4.97 -14.93 8.95
N THR A 225 -3.96 -15.23 9.75
CA THR A 225 -3.26 -14.21 10.54
C THR A 225 -2.17 -13.53 9.72
N SER A 226 -2.00 -12.22 9.91
CA SER A 226 -0.95 -11.47 9.25
C SER A 226 0.43 -11.92 9.71
N THR A 227 1.35 -12.08 8.75
CA THR A 227 2.75 -12.45 9.00
C THR A 227 3.64 -11.25 9.24
N ARG A 228 3.11 -10.02 9.14
CA ARG A 228 3.85 -8.77 9.26
C ARG A 228 2.99 -7.63 9.78
N THR A 229 3.64 -6.63 10.36
CA THR A 229 3.01 -5.37 10.73
C THR A 229 3.21 -4.37 9.59
N VAL A 230 2.13 -3.78 9.10
CA VAL A 230 2.16 -2.74 8.07
C VAL A 230 1.64 -1.43 8.65
N ARG A 231 2.46 -0.37 8.57
CA ARG A 231 2.18 0.95 9.11
C ARG A 231 2.36 2.02 8.03
N ALA A 232 1.48 2.98 8.00
CA ALA A 232 1.58 4.14 7.11
C ALA A 232 2.71 5.08 7.56
N LEU A 233 3.62 5.43 6.63
CA LEU A 233 4.69 6.42 6.86
C LEU A 233 4.26 7.80 6.40
N THR A 234 3.37 7.86 5.43
CA THR A 234 2.75 9.08 4.92
C THR A 234 1.23 8.90 4.95
N GLU A 235 0.49 9.87 4.51
CA GLU A 235 -0.91 9.71 4.15
C GLU A 235 -1.00 8.74 2.96
N VAL A 236 -1.94 7.80 3.01
CA VAL A 236 -2.07 6.72 2.03
C VAL A 236 -3.48 6.65 1.50
N GLU A 237 -3.59 6.69 0.18
CA GLU A 237 -4.79 6.37 -0.57
C GLU A 237 -4.67 4.95 -1.13
N ALA A 238 -5.70 4.14 -0.93
CA ALA A 238 -5.69 2.74 -1.31
C ALA A 238 -7.06 2.24 -1.72
N PHE A 239 -7.10 1.08 -2.36
CA PHE A 239 -8.32 0.30 -2.57
C PHE A 239 -8.27 -0.98 -1.77
N ALA A 240 -9.33 -1.30 -1.05
CA ALA A 240 -9.47 -2.52 -0.26
C ALA A 240 -10.43 -3.50 -0.94
N LEU A 241 -10.07 -4.79 -0.91
CA LEU A 241 -10.92 -5.91 -1.32
C LEU A 241 -11.16 -6.82 -0.12
N VAL A 242 -12.40 -6.92 0.31
CA VAL A 242 -12.81 -7.73 1.47
C VAL A 242 -12.65 -9.23 1.18
N ALA A 243 -12.35 -10.00 2.20
CA ALA A 243 -12.03 -11.43 2.10
C ALA A 243 -13.14 -12.28 1.43
N GLU A 244 -14.40 -12.03 1.76
CA GLU A 244 -15.53 -12.77 1.17
C GLU A 244 -15.63 -12.54 -0.34
N GLU A 245 -15.44 -11.30 -0.77
CA GLU A 245 -15.47 -10.94 -2.19
C GLU A 245 -14.28 -11.56 -2.95
N LEU A 246 -13.11 -11.59 -2.30
CA LEU A 246 -11.94 -12.27 -2.84
C LEU A 246 -12.19 -13.77 -2.99
N LYS A 247 -12.80 -14.42 -1.99
CA LYS A 247 -13.12 -15.86 -2.01
C LYS A 247 -14.08 -16.19 -3.15
N PHE A 248 -15.11 -15.36 -3.34
CA PHE A 248 -16.05 -15.52 -4.45
C PHE A 248 -15.34 -15.50 -5.81
N VAL A 249 -14.47 -14.51 -6.04
CA VAL A 249 -13.70 -14.41 -7.31
C VAL A 249 -12.70 -15.55 -7.45
N ALA A 250 -12.00 -15.91 -6.37
CA ALA A 250 -11.04 -17.00 -6.35
C ALA A 250 -11.70 -18.35 -6.67
N GLY A 251 -12.91 -18.59 -6.20
CA GLY A 251 -13.72 -19.77 -6.52
C GLY A 251 -14.00 -19.89 -8.02
N GLN A 252 -14.38 -18.79 -8.66
CA GLN A 252 -14.60 -18.76 -10.11
C GLN A 252 -13.31 -18.98 -10.90
N PHE A 253 -12.20 -18.34 -10.50
CA PHE A 253 -10.90 -18.49 -11.14
C PHE A 253 -10.36 -19.92 -11.01
N ARG A 254 -10.51 -20.54 -9.85
CA ARG A 254 -10.07 -21.90 -9.57
C ARG A 254 -10.68 -22.93 -10.52
N ARG A 255 -11.97 -22.80 -10.82
CA ARG A 255 -12.67 -23.67 -11.77
C ARG A 255 -12.12 -23.60 -13.19
N LEU A 256 -11.64 -22.42 -13.60
CA LEU A 256 -11.15 -22.16 -14.95
C LEU A 256 -9.65 -22.47 -15.13
N HIS A 257 -8.81 -22.31 -14.08
CA HIS A 257 -7.36 -22.25 -14.21
C HIS A 257 -6.59 -23.05 -13.13
N SER A 258 -6.95 -24.30 -12.90
CA SER A 258 -6.40 -25.12 -11.81
C SER A 258 -4.85 -25.19 -11.72
N LYS A 259 -4.14 -25.24 -12.85
CA LYS A 259 -2.66 -25.28 -12.87
C LYS A 259 -2.04 -23.94 -12.44
N GLN A 260 -2.61 -22.83 -12.87
CA GLN A 260 -2.13 -21.48 -12.49
C GLN A 260 -2.40 -21.22 -11.01
N VAL A 261 -3.54 -21.65 -10.49
CA VAL A 261 -3.90 -21.60 -9.09
C VAL A 261 -2.85 -22.30 -8.22
N GLN A 262 -2.42 -23.50 -8.61
CA GLN A 262 -1.39 -24.26 -7.89
C GLN A 262 -0.07 -23.50 -7.80
N HIS A 263 0.40 -22.89 -8.90
CA HIS A 263 1.60 -22.07 -8.89
C HIS A 263 1.48 -20.86 -7.97
N THR A 264 0.35 -20.16 -8.04
CA THR A 264 0.07 -18.99 -7.23
C THR A 264 -0.02 -19.32 -5.75
N PHE A 265 -0.72 -20.41 -5.41
CA PHE A 265 -0.79 -20.91 -4.04
C PHE A 265 0.61 -21.16 -3.45
N ARG A 266 1.48 -21.86 -4.17
CA ARG A 266 2.85 -22.12 -3.71
C ARG A 266 3.67 -20.85 -3.54
N PHE A 267 3.45 -19.86 -4.40
CA PHE A 267 4.17 -18.59 -4.36
C PHE A 267 3.80 -17.74 -3.13
N TYR A 268 2.52 -17.67 -2.78
CA TYR A 268 2.04 -16.86 -1.65
C TYR A 268 2.04 -17.62 -0.32
N SER A 269 1.94 -18.95 -0.33
CA SER A 269 1.93 -19.77 0.89
C SER A 269 3.23 -19.64 1.68
N GLN A 270 3.11 -19.16 2.92
CA GLN A 270 4.23 -19.04 3.84
C GLN A 270 4.94 -20.39 4.09
N GLN A 271 4.17 -21.47 4.22
CA GLN A 271 4.71 -22.81 4.42
C GLN A 271 5.56 -23.28 3.24
N TRP A 272 5.10 -23.05 2.01
CA TRP A 272 5.83 -23.39 0.79
C TRP A 272 7.07 -22.53 0.61
N ARG A 273 7.00 -21.25 0.88
CA ARG A 273 8.15 -20.32 0.83
C ARG A 273 9.22 -20.75 1.84
N THR A 274 8.81 -21.04 3.08
CA THR A 274 9.72 -21.50 4.14
C THR A 274 10.36 -22.84 3.78
N TRP A 275 9.56 -23.80 3.28
CA TRP A 275 10.07 -25.10 2.82
C TRP A 275 11.09 -24.94 1.69
N ALA A 276 10.79 -24.13 0.67
CA ALA A 276 11.68 -23.87 -0.45
C ALA A 276 12.99 -23.22 0.01
N ALA A 277 12.92 -22.21 0.89
CA ALA A 277 14.09 -21.57 1.47
C ALA A 277 14.97 -22.56 2.24
N CYS A 278 14.37 -23.38 3.10
CA CYS A 278 15.08 -24.43 3.84
C CYS A 278 15.71 -25.47 2.90
N PHE A 279 15.02 -25.85 1.85
CA PHE A 279 15.54 -26.79 0.85
C PHE A 279 16.76 -26.24 0.12
N VAL A 280 16.69 -25.00 -0.36
CA VAL A 280 17.81 -24.31 -1.03
C VAL A 280 19.00 -24.15 -0.07
N GLN A 281 18.77 -23.72 1.18
CA GLN A 281 19.81 -23.60 2.18
C GLN A 281 20.47 -24.95 2.51
N ALA A 282 19.70 -26.01 2.63
CA ALA A 282 20.23 -27.36 2.85
C ALA A 282 21.09 -27.84 1.66
N ALA A 283 20.63 -27.60 0.43
CA ALA A 283 21.39 -27.92 -0.78
C ALA A 283 22.70 -27.12 -0.85
N TRP A 284 22.64 -25.83 -0.58
CA TRP A 284 23.83 -24.96 -0.52
C TRP A 284 24.83 -25.38 0.54
N ARG A 285 24.36 -25.68 1.76
CA ARG A 285 25.23 -26.19 2.84
C ARG A 285 25.93 -27.50 2.46
N ARG A 286 25.23 -28.41 1.75
CA ARG A 286 25.83 -29.67 1.23
C ARG A 286 26.89 -29.37 0.18
N TYR A 287 26.59 -28.49 -0.78
CA TYR A 287 27.51 -28.06 -1.82
C TYR A 287 28.76 -27.40 -1.21
N SER A 288 28.60 -26.41 -0.34
CA SER A 288 29.71 -25.73 0.31
C SER A 288 30.60 -26.68 1.12
N LYS A 289 30.00 -27.61 1.85
CA LYS A 289 30.75 -28.63 2.58
C LYS A 289 31.56 -29.53 1.65
N ARG A 290 31.00 -29.98 0.50
CA ARG A 290 31.70 -30.79 -0.53
C ARG A 290 32.86 -30.00 -1.11
N LYS A 291 32.64 -28.76 -1.52
CA LYS A 291 33.68 -27.88 -2.09
C LYS A 291 34.82 -27.61 -1.09
N ALA A 292 34.47 -27.31 0.17
CA ALA A 292 35.47 -27.13 1.22
C ALA A 292 36.28 -28.42 1.51
N ALA A 293 35.64 -29.59 1.47
CA ALA A 293 36.33 -30.88 1.64
C ALA A 293 37.27 -31.17 0.46
N GLU A 294 36.84 -30.87 -0.76
CA GLU A 294 37.66 -31.03 -1.95
C GLU A 294 38.88 -30.11 -1.95
N LEU A 295 38.68 -28.84 -1.56
CA LEU A 295 39.77 -27.90 -1.42
C LEU A 295 40.80 -28.33 -0.37
N ARG A 296 40.32 -28.84 0.78
CA ARG A 296 41.19 -29.40 1.82
C ARG A 296 42.01 -30.59 1.31
N ARG A 297 41.34 -31.48 0.52
CA ARG A 297 42.03 -32.62 -0.08
C ARG A 297 43.11 -32.19 -1.07
N LYS A 298 42.84 -31.21 -1.94
CA LYS A 298 43.83 -30.65 -2.87
C LYS A 298 45.02 -30.02 -2.15
N VAL A 299 44.77 -29.27 -1.06
CA VAL A 299 45.84 -28.69 -0.25
C VAL A 299 46.68 -29.76 0.48
N GLU A 300 46.03 -30.81 0.92
CA GLU A 300 46.72 -31.95 1.60
C GLU A 300 47.55 -32.80 0.60
N GLU A 301 47.01 -33.04 -0.61
CA GLU A 301 47.73 -33.68 -1.71
C GLU A 301 48.93 -32.83 -2.19
N GLY A 302 48.77 -31.48 -2.25
CA GLY A 302 49.88 -30.55 -2.55
C GLY A 302 50.98 -30.61 -1.51
N ARG A 303 50.61 -30.59 -0.23
CA ARG A 303 51.60 -30.70 0.91
C ARG A 303 52.30 -32.06 0.92
N LEU A 304 51.62 -33.16 0.61
CA LEU A 304 52.21 -34.46 0.48
C LEU A 304 53.23 -34.53 -0.68
N ARG A 305 52.98 -33.91 -1.82
CA ARG A 305 53.91 -33.77 -2.93
C ARG A 305 55.16 -33.00 -2.53
N ASP A 306 54.99 -31.84 -1.88
CA ASP A 306 56.12 -31.02 -1.45
C ASP A 306 56.99 -31.73 -0.40
N HIS A 307 56.39 -32.56 0.48
CA HIS A 307 57.15 -33.38 1.44
C HIS A 307 57.86 -34.57 0.80
N LEU A 308 57.34 -35.14 -0.29
CA LEU A 308 57.99 -36.22 -1.02
C LEU A 308 59.19 -35.73 -1.85
N VAL A 309 59.19 -34.45 -2.25
CA VAL A 309 60.32 -33.82 -2.98
C VAL A 309 61.42 -33.34 -2.05
N SER A 310 61.17 -33.05 -0.76
CA SER A 310 62.12 -32.49 0.18
C SER A 310 62.79 -33.52 1.12
N GLY A 311 62.81 -34.79 0.82
CA GLY A 311 63.74 -35.84 1.31
C GLY A 311 64.12 -35.94 2.82
N HIS A 312 63.40 -35.31 3.74
CA HIS A 312 63.66 -35.39 5.21
C HIS A 312 62.62 -36.26 5.94
N THR A 313 62.96 -37.52 6.07
CA THR A 313 62.22 -38.47 6.89
C THR A 313 62.53 -38.28 8.37
N SER A 314 61.52 -38.18 9.22
CA SER A 314 61.38 -38.73 10.57
C SER A 314 60.40 -38.02 11.50
N PHE A 315 60.37 -36.68 11.56
CA PHE A 315 59.44 -36.00 12.45
C PHE A 315 58.03 -35.79 11.83
N GLY A 316 57.97 -35.68 10.51
CA GLY A 316 56.72 -35.51 9.76
C GLY A 316 55.77 -36.71 9.87
N ALA A 317 56.31 -37.92 9.82
CA ALA A 317 55.52 -39.18 9.86
C ALA A 317 54.75 -39.33 11.20
N THR A 318 55.37 -38.97 12.32
CA THR A 318 54.76 -39.05 13.67
C THR A 318 53.65 -38.00 13.81
N ILE A 319 53.83 -36.79 13.27
CA ILE A 319 52.82 -35.74 13.29
C ILE A 319 51.64 -36.10 12.37
N TYR A 320 51.92 -36.73 11.24
CA TYR A 320 50.84 -37.22 10.33
C TYR A 320 50.06 -38.37 10.92
N ALA A 321 50.72 -39.35 11.58
CA ALA A 321 50.03 -40.44 12.26
C ALA A 321 49.16 -39.94 13.43
N SER A 322 49.62 -38.99 14.20
CA SER A 322 48.81 -38.38 15.29
C SER A 322 47.64 -37.56 14.76
N ARG A 323 47.84 -36.83 13.66
CA ARG A 323 46.73 -36.08 12.99
C ARG A 323 45.73 -37.03 12.32
N PHE A 324 46.19 -38.14 11.73
CA PHE A 324 45.30 -39.17 11.15
C PHE A 324 44.48 -39.84 12.27
N ALA A 325 45.09 -40.20 13.38
CA ALA A 325 44.37 -40.74 14.54
C ALA A 325 43.37 -39.75 15.13
N ALA A 326 43.74 -38.46 15.26
CA ALA A 326 42.82 -37.39 15.71
C ALA A 326 41.66 -37.14 14.72
N ASN A 327 41.90 -37.23 13.42
CA ASN A 327 40.86 -37.11 12.42
C ASN A 327 39.96 -38.37 12.35
N ALA A 328 40.47 -39.54 12.53
CA ALA A 328 39.71 -40.79 12.65
C ALA A 328 38.81 -40.76 13.90
N LEU A 329 39.33 -40.34 15.07
CA LEU A 329 38.55 -40.17 16.28
C LEU A 329 37.45 -39.08 16.13
N ARG A 330 37.75 -37.96 15.47
CA ARG A 330 36.73 -36.98 15.14
C ARG A 330 35.69 -37.51 14.15
N GLY A 331 36.10 -38.37 13.22
CA GLY A 331 35.19 -39.07 12.27
C GLY A 331 34.22 -39.99 13.00
N VAL A 332 34.74 -40.78 13.96
CA VAL A 332 33.92 -41.67 14.81
C VAL A 332 33.00 -40.89 15.71
N HIS A 333 33.47 -39.81 16.33
CA HIS A 333 32.61 -38.92 17.11
C HIS A 333 31.51 -38.22 16.26
N ARG A 334 31.84 -37.86 15.03
CA ARG A 334 30.83 -37.32 14.12
C ARG A 334 29.79 -38.36 13.66
N MET A 335 30.21 -39.62 13.49
CA MET A 335 29.26 -40.71 13.17
C MET A 335 28.36 -41.02 14.38
N ARG A 336 28.90 -41.01 15.61
CA ARG A 336 28.12 -41.23 16.84
C ARG A 336 27.12 -40.11 17.13
N ASN A 337 27.47 -38.84 16.84
CA ASN A 337 26.53 -37.73 16.93
C ASN A 337 25.57 -37.65 15.73
N ARG A 338 25.84 -38.33 14.63
CA ARG A 338 24.95 -38.42 13.48
C ARG A 338 23.75 -39.34 13.68
N SER A 339 23.90 -40.37 14.53
CA SER A 339 22.78 -41.24 14.89
C SER A 339 21.74 -40.60 15.81
N VAL A 340 22.09 -39.48 16.46
CA VAL A 340 21.17 -38.73 17.36
C VAL A 340 20.49 -37.54 16.68
N MET A 341 21.03 -37.07 15.55
CA MET A 341 20.38 -36.08 14.69
C MET A 341 19.82 -36.83 13.47
N GLU A 342 18.75 -37.55 13.68
CA GLU A 342 17.84 -37.92 12.59
C GLU A 342 17.50 -36.65 11.85
N MET A 343 18.04 -36.49 10.64
CA MET A 343 17.74 -35.32 9.83
C MET A 343 16.25 -35.33 9.62
N VAL A 344 15.55 -34.44 10.31
CA VAL A 344 14.13 -34.14 10.04
C VAL A 344 14.05 -33.99 8.54
N LYS A 345 13.46 -35.00 7.87
CA LYS A 345 13.18 -34.91 6.44
C LYS A 345 12.23 -33.73 6.30
N LEU A 346 12.67 -32.69 5.59
CA LEU A 346 11.80 -31.56 5.24
C LEU A 346 10.62 -32.12 4.46
N GLN A 347 9.53 -32.37 5.15
CA GLN A 347 8.29 -32.81 4.52
C GLN A 347 7.76 -31.67 3.64
N LYS A 348 7.41 -32.02 2.40
CA LYS A 348 6.77 -31.11 1.48
C LYS A 348 5.41 -30.72 2.07
N PRO A 349 5.07 -29.42 2.14
CA PRO A 349 3.77 -28.99 2.64
C PRO A 349 2.63 -29.62 1.82
N PRO A 350 1.49 -29.96 2.45
CA PRO A 350 0.33 -30.44 1.72
C PRO A 350 -0.21 -29.35 0.80
N GLU A 351 -0.76 -29.74 -0.32
CA GLU A 351 -1.48 -28.86 -1.23
C GLU A 351 -2.97 -29.15 -1.13
N PRO A 352 -3.83 -28.11 -1.14
CA PRO A 352 -5.28 -28.29 -1.27
C PRO A 352 -5.63 -28.96 -2.60
N ASP A 353 -6.72 -29.69 -2.62
CA ASP A 353 -7.30 -30.17 -3.87
C ASP A 353 -8.12 -29.06 -4.52
N PHE A 354 -7.50 -28.38 -5.48
CA PHE A 354 -8.09 -27.24 -6.19
C PHE A 354 -9.25 -27.62 -7.10
N THR A 355 -9.52 -28.93 -7.29
CA THR A 355 -10.65 -29.44 -8.08
C THR A 355 -11.88 -29.72 -7.20
N ALA A 356 -11.72 -29.70 -5.89
CA ALA A 356 -12.83 -29.90 -4.95
C ALA A 356 -13.81 -28.72 -5.04
N GLU A 357 -15.10 -29.02 -4.91
CA GLU A 357 -16.13 -28.00 -4.75
C GLU A 357 -15.99 -27.31 -3.38
N ASP A 358 -16.40 -26.04 -3.31
CA ASP A 358 -16.37 -25.29 -2.05
C ASP A 358 -17.23 -26.05 -1.02
N ALA A 359 -16.71 -26.23 0.18
CA ALA A 359 -17.50 -26.75 1.29
C ALA A 359 -18.52 -25.66 1.69
N ASP A 360 -19.80 -25.95 1.52
CA ASP A 360 -20.92 -25.11 1.96
C ASP A 360 -20.90 -24.87 3.48
#